data_30a6a866cce38e5fcf7fdaf650a4a8cb
#
_entry.id   30a6a866cce38e5fcf7fdaf650a4a8cb
#
_cell.length_a   1.000
_cell.length_b   1.000
_cell.length_c   1.000
_cell.angle_alpha   90.00
_cell.angle_beta   90.00
_cell.angle_gamma   90.00
#
_symmetry.space_group_name_H-M   'P 1'
#
loop_
_entity.id
_entity.type
_entity.pdbx_description
1 polymer ?
#
loop_
_entity_poly.entity_id
_entity_poly.type
_entity_poly.pdbx_seq_one_letter_code
_entity_poly.pdbx_strand_id
1 'polypeptide(L)'
;VISILHYPPEFLISNSHDTKHFTPVICYYIHKITNTIMTEQITNIPDKGNKKRIVIVGGGFGGLKIARKLKRQHYQVVLLDKNNYHLFQPLLYQVATSGIEPSAISFPFRKIFKGYKDFHIRICEVQQVHPEEQQVTTSIGSLSYDYLIISTGCYTNYFGNNEIAKRTMSLKTTAEALHNRNQVLESFEKALNTNDSKKREQLMTFIIVGAGATGIELAGALAEMRKFILPHDYPDLDTSTMRIILIDGGPRLLSAFSPQSSEEVKKYLTHLGVEILLNQQVKNYENNMLVLDDGNFIESANVYWVAGVKANSLAGLPAECYGPGNRLRVNEHNQIQDFKNIFAIGDTALMISEEYPKGHPQVVQPAIQQAMNLIKNLRNIEKGQPLIPFKYYNKGSMATIGRNNAVVELQKIRFSGFPAWAVWLFIHLMSIVGVKNRLFIFIDWMWSYFTYDPSLRLIIKPQPSKEETENKSNDK
;
A
#
# COMPACT_ATOMS: atom_id res chain seq x y z
N VAL A 1 -6.27 -26.53 -8.88
CA VAL A 1 -6.15 -27.96 -9.19
C VAL A 1 -7.27 -28.28 -10.16
N ILE A 2 -6.95 -28.29 -11.44
CA ILE A 2 -7.87 -28.73 -12.50
C ILE A 2 -7.76 -30.25 -12.52
N SER A 3 -8.71 -30.94 -11.92
CA SER A 3 -8.91 -32.37 -12.20
C SER A 3 -9.43 -32.47 -13.64
N ILE A 4 -8.58 -33.01 -14.50
CA ILE A 4 -8.90 -33.30 -15.91
C ILE A 4 -10.10 -34.25 -15.92
N LEU A 5 -11.21 -33.77 -16.43
CA LEU A 5 -12.39 -34.57 -16.71
C LEU A 5 -12.02 -35.71 -17.68
N HIS A 6 -12.32 -36.94 -17.28
CA HIS A 6 -12.25 -38.13 -18.13
C HIS A 6 -13.13 -37.92 -19.38
N TYR A 7 -12.46 -37.75 -20.50
CA TYR A 7 -13.10 -37.91 -21.82
C TYR A 7 -12.88 -39.33 -22.32
N PRO A 8 -13.88 -39.98 -22.93
CA PRO A 8 -13.67 -41.27 -23.57
C PRO A 8 -12.65 -41.14 -24.72
N PRO A 9 -11.80 -42.14 -24.96
CA PRO A 9 -10.68 -42.05 -25.91
C PRO A 9 -11.05 -42.02 -27.40
N GLU A 10 -12.32 -41.96 -27.76
CA GLU A 10 -12.79 -42.02 -29.16
C GLU A 10 -12.75 -40.68 -29.92
N PHE A 11 -12.33 -39.58 -29.24
CA PHE A 11 -12.32 -38.24 -29.86
C PHE A 11 -10.94 -37.72 -30.29
N LEU A 12 -9.92 -38.54 -30.24
CA LEU A 12 -8.53 -38.07 -30.44
C LEU A 12 -7.81 -38.54 -31.71
N ILE A 13 -8.49 -39.20 -32.65
CA ILE A 13 -7.85 -39.56 -33.93
C ILE A 13 -8.82 -39.34 -35.08
N SER A 14 -8.78 -38.20 -35.75
CA SER A 14 -9.03 -38.09 -37.18
C SER A 14 -8.13 -37.00 -37.77
N ASN A 15 -7.14 -37.44 -38.51
CA ASN A 15 -6.37 -36.63 -39.46
C ASN A 15 -7.33 -36.15 -40.56
N SER A 16 -7.63 -34.87 -40.62
CA SER A 16 -7.96 -34.19 -41.87
C SER A 16 -8.00 -32.66 -41.67
N HIS A 17 -7.47 -31.98 -42.64
CA HIS A 17 -7.44 -30.55 -42.86
C HIS A 17 -8.84 -29.91 -42.77
N ASP A 18 -9.27 -29.45 -41.57
CA ASP A 18 -10.35 -28.47 -41.49
C ASP A 18 -10.31 -27.71 -40.16
N THR A 19 -9.51 -26.65 -40.10
CA THR A 19 -9.39 -25.78 -38.94
C THR A 19 -10.54 -24.80 -38.74
N LYS A 20 -11.58 -24.86 -39.58
CA LYS A 20 -12.70 -23.89 -39.55
C LYS A 20 -13.87 -24.28 -38.64
N HIS A 21 -13.96 -25.49 -38.16
CA HIS A 21 -15.11 -25.94 -37.34
C HIS A 21 -14.87 -26.08 -35.85
N PHE A 22 -13.60 -25.97 -35.38
CA PHE A 22 -13.31 -26.08 -33.96
C PHE A 22 -13.49 -24.77 -33.17
N THR A 23 -13.42 -23.63 -33.82
CA THR A 23 -13.50 -22.32 -33.20
C THR A 23 -14.84 -21.99 -32.52
N PRO A 24 -16.00 -22.31 -33.12
CA PRO A 24 -17.29 -21.97 -32.50
C PRO A 24 -17.62 -22.80 -31.24
N VAL A 25 -17.25 -24.07 -31.26
CA VAL A 25 -17.55 -25.00 -30.14
C VAL A 25 -16.67 -24.68 -28.94
N ILE A 26 -15.40 -24.45 -29.16
CA ILE A 26 -14.46 -24.02 -28.08
C ILE A 26 -14.85 -22.65 -27.52
N CYS A 27 -15.18 -21.68 -28.35
CA CYS A 27 -15.73 -20.40 -27.92
C CYS A 27 -17.04 -20.55 -27.15
N TYR A 28 -17.96 -21.45 -27.58
CA TYR A 28 -19.21 -21.72 -26.88
C TYR A 28 -18.95 -22.33 -25.49
N TYR A 29 -18.04 -23.32 -25.37
CA TYR A 29 -17.71 -23.93 -24.09
C TYR A 29 -16.92 -22.97 -23.18
N ILE A 30 -15.97 -22.20 -23.71
CA ILE A 30 -15.29 -21.15 -22.97
C ILE A 30 -16.30 -20.10 -22.50
N HIS A 31 -17.19 -19.64 -23.37
CA HIS A 31 -18.23 -18.68 -23.03
C HIS A 31 -19.22 -19.24 -21.98
N LYS A 32 -19.59 -20.53 -22.10
CA LYS A 32 -20.45 -21.20 -21.12
C LYS A 32 -19.75 -21.41 -19.76
N ILE A 33 -18.47 -21.78 -19.76
CA ILE A 33 -17.65 -21.89 -18.53
C ILE A 33 -17.47 -20.50 -17.91
N THR A 34 -17.15 -19.47 -18.69
CA THR A 34 -17.00 -18.10 -18.21
C THR A 34 -18.33 -17.57 -17.65
N ASN A 35 -19.45 -17.80 -18.33
CA ASN A 35 -20.77 -17.42 -17.83
C ASN A 35 -21.20 -18.23 -16.58
N THR A 36 -20.80 -19.49 -16.46
CA THR A 36 -21.08 -20.31 -15.26
C THR A 36 -20.26 -19.79 -14.07
N ILE A 37 -19.01 -19.40 -14.29
CA ILE A 37 -18.17 -18.75 -13.24
C ILE A 37 -18.73 -17.37 -12.86
N MET A 38 -19.29 -16.62 -13.83
CA MET A 38 -19.89 -15.29 -13.62
C MET A 38 -21.22 -15.31 -12.87
N THR A 39 -21.89 -16.45 -12.77
CA THR A 39 -23.20 -16.59 -12.10
C THR A 39 -23.12 -17.11 -10.67
N GLU A 40 -21.97 -17.64 -10.24
CA GLU A 40 -21.83 -18.14 -8.88
C GLU A 40 -21.78 -16.97 -7.88
N GLN A 41 -22.75 -16.94 -6.97
CA GLN A 41 -22.85 -15.92 -5.93
C GLN A 41 -21.89 -16.20 -4.78
N ILE A 42 -21.32 -15.16 -4.19
CA ILE A 42 -20.53 -15.32 -2.96
C ILE A 42 -21.39 -16.00 -1.89
N THR A 43 -20.92 -17.13 -1.39
CA THR A 43 -21.64 -17.94 -0.42
C THR A 43 -21.73 -17.31 0.96
N ASN A 44 -22.76 -17.70 1.71
CA ASN A 44 -22.97 -17.30 3.12
C ASN A 44 -23.06 -15.78 3.38
N ILE A 45 -23.48 -14.99 2.37
CA ILE A 45 -24.01 -13.65 2.59
C ILE A 45 -25.53 -13.77 2.51
N PRO A 46 -26.26 -13.50 3.61
CA PRO A 46 -27.72 -13.60 3.63
C PRO A 46 -28.35 -12.68 2.58
N ASP A 47 -29.58 -13.00 2.18
CA ASP A 47 -30.38 -12.08 1.41
C ASP A 47 -30.52 -10.74 2.15
N LYS A 48 -30.44 -9.62 1.42
CA LYS A 48 -30.55 -8.28 2.00
C LYS A 48 -31.96 -7.95 2.48
N GLY A 49 -32.96 -8.69 2.04
CA GLY A 49 -34.38 -8.39 2.28
C GLY A 49 -34.72 -6.97 1.80
N ASN A 50 -35.41 -6.22 2.64
CA ASN A 50 -35.78 -4.82 2.33
C ASN A 50 -34.63 -3.81 2.56
N LYS A 51 -33.42 -4.25 2.96
CA LYS A 51 -32.29 -3.35 3.19
C LYS A 51 -31.56 -3.04 1.89
N LYS A 52 -30.97 -1.86 1.83
CA LYS A 52 -29.98 -1.56 0.79
C LYS A 52 -28.64 -2.22 1.11
N ARG A 53 -28.03 -2.88 0.14
CA ARG A 53 -26.68 -3.46 0.28
C ARG A 53 -25.62 -2.46 -0.16
N ILE A 54 -24.72 -2.15 0.77
CA ILE A 54 -23.52 -1.35 0.50
C ILE A 54 -22.33 -2.28 0.42
N VAL A 55 -21.70 -2.35 -0.76
CA VAL A 55 -20.45 -3.07 -0.97
C VAL A 55 -19.30 -2.07 -0.87
N ILE A 56 -18.36 -2.32 0.05
CA ILE A 56 -17.15 -1.51 0.25
C ILE A 56 -15.96 -2.35 -0.21
N VAL A 57 -15.24 -1.87 -1.23
CA VAL A 57 -14.03 -2.52 -1.72
C VAL A 57 -12.81 -1.82 -1.16
N GLY A 58 -12.07 -2.52 -0.31
CA GLY A 58 -10.90 -2.01 0.40
C GLY A 58 -11.22 -1.48 1.80
N GLY A 59 -10.58 -2.09 2.80
CA GLY A 59 -10.67 -1.74 4.23
C GLY A 59 -9.54 -0.82 4.73
N GLY A 60 -8.98 0.01 3.82
CA GLY A 60 -8.03 1.06 4.17
C GLY A 60 -8.65 2.16 5.04
N PHE A 61 -8.00 3.32 5.14
CA PHE A 61 -8.48 4.41 6.03
C PHE A 61 -9.90 4.90 5.70
N GLY A 62 -10.21 5.08 4.42
CA GLY A 62 -11.53 5.53 3.98
C GLY A 62 -12.60 4.45 4.17
N GLY A 63 -12.36 3.25 3.65
CA GLY A 63 -13.30 2.12 3.72
C GLY A 63 -13.59 1.69 5.16
N LEU A 64 -12.56 1.57 5.99
CA LEU A 64 -12.73 1.30 7.43
C LEU A 64 -13.57 2.38 8.12
N LYS A 65 -13.35 3.65 7.78
CA LYS A 65 -14.11 4.77 8.37
C LYS A 65 -15.58 4.67 8.02
N ILE A 66 -15.92 4.39 6.77
CA ILE A 66 -17.31 4.16 6.32
C ILE A 66 -17.90 2.95 7.04
N ALA A 67 -17.24 1.80 6.94
CA ALA A 67 -17.71 0.53 7.52
C ALA A 67 -18.05 0.67 9.02
N ARG A 68 -17.20 1.35 9.80
CA ARG A 68 -17.44 1.59 11.23
C ARG A 68 -18.61 2.54 11.52
N LYS A 69 -18.93 3.45 10.62
CA LYS A 69 -19.99 4.46 10.81
C LYS A 69 -21.35 3.99 10.31
N LEU A 70 -21.39 3.05 9.38
CA LEU A 70 -22.64 2.44 8.89
C LEU A 70 -23.22 1.38 9.81
N LYS A 71 -22.51 0.99 10.86
CA LYS A 71 -22.88 -0.04 11.86
C LYS A 71 -24.32 0.04 12.41
N ARG A 72 -24.89 1.23 12.53
CA ARG A 72 -26.18 1.47 13.19
C ARG A 72 -27.28 1.89 12.20
N GLN A 73 -27.10 1.62 10.93
CA GLN A 73 -28.03 2.02 9.88
C GLN A 73 -28.73 0.80 9.28
N HIS A 74 -29.84 1.05 8.59
CA HIS A 74 -30.66 0.02 7.93
C HIS A 74 -30.02 -0.54 6.65
N TYR A 75 -28.69 -0.72 6.64
CA TYR A 75 -27.96 -1.31 5.51
C TYR A 75 -27.50 -2.72 5.82
N GLN A 76 -27.43 -3.55 4.82
CA GLN A 76 -26.52 -4.69 4.79
C GLN A 76 -25.17 -4.21 4.23
N VAL A 77 -24.12 -4.30 5.03
CA VAL A 77 -22.78 -3.85 4.61
C VAL A 77 -21.89 -5.05 4.35
N VAL A 78 -21.25 -5.09 3.17
CA VAL A 78 -20.26 -6.11 2.82
C VAL A 78 -18.94 -5.44 2.55
N LEU A 79 -17.92 -5.78 3.34
CA LEU A 79 -16.55 -5.35 3.17
C LEU A 79 -15.77 -6.43 2.43
N LEU A 80 -15.24 -6.09 1.26
CA LEU A 80 -14.36 -6.92 0.44
C LEU A 80 -12.94 -6.37 0.51
N ASP A 81 -11.97 -7.19 0.89
CA ASP A 81 -10.55 -6.80 0.93
C ASP A 81 -9.66 -8.00 0.63
N LYS A 82 -8.48 -7.77 0.05
CA LYS A 82 -7.46 -8.81 -0.19
C LYS A 82 -6.86 -9.32 1.13
N ASN A 83 -6.81 -8.48 2.14
CA ASN A 83 -6.25 -8.77 3.46
C ASN A 83 -7.37 -8.95 4.49
N ASN A 84 -7.08 -9.68 5.55
CA ASN A 84 -8.01 -9.85 6.67
C ASN A 84 -7.86 -8.77 7.75
N TYR A 85 -7.08 -7.71 7.47
CA TYR A 85 -6.72 -6.67 8.44
C TYR A 85 -6.69 -5.26 7.81
N HIS A 86 -6.94 -4.27 8.65
CA HIS A 86 -6.63 -2.87 8.38
C HIS A 86 -5.17 -2.60 8.70
N LEU A 87 -4.46 -1.90 7.83
CA LEU A 87 -3.06 -1.54 8.00
C LEU A 87 -2.91 -0.05 8.29
N PHE A 88 -2.14 0.29 9.33
CA PHE A 88 -1.71 1.65 9.62
C PHE A 88 -0.38 1.94 8.90
N GLN A 89 -0.47 2.23 7.60
CA GLN A 89 0.66 2.42 6.68
C GLN A 89 1.74 3.41 7.13
N PRO A 90 1.44 4.54 7.84
CA PRO A 90 2.47 5.51 8.21
C PRO A 90 3.63 4.93 9.04
N LEU A 91 3.45 3.79 9.68
CA LEU A 91 4.50 3.15 10.49
C LEU A 91 5.16 1.93 9.83
N LEU A 92 4.93 1.70 8.52
CA LEU A 92 5.56 0.58 7.79
C LEU A 92 7.08 0.66 7.78
N TYR A 93 7.66 1.86 7.70
CA TYR A 93 9.11 2.02 7.72
C TYR A 93 9.71 1.50 9.04
N GLN A 94 9.03 1.65 10.18
CA GLN A 94 9.49 1.09 11.46
C GLN A 94 9.46 -0.45 11.47
N VAL A 95 8.48 -1.07 10.81
CA VAL A 95 8.48 -2.52 10.62
C VAL A 95 9.66 -2.95 9.74
N ALA A 96 9.90 -2.23 8.64
CA ALA A 96 10.99 -2.51 7.70
C ALA A 96 12.39 -2.35 8.31
N THR A 97 12.51 -1.58 9.39
CA THR A 97 13.77 -1.34 10.12
C THR A 97 13.77 -1.93 11.53
N SER A 98 12.97 -2.96 11.77
CA SER A 98 12.89 -3.69 13.05
C SER A 98 12.45 -2.86 14.26
N GLY A 99 11.84 -1.70 14.05
CA GLY A 99 11.44 -0.77 15.12
C GLY A 99 10.16 -1.16 15.85
N ILE A 100 9.22 -1.82 15.18
CA ILE A 100 7.94 -2.27 15.75
C ILE A 100 7.46 -3.59 15.13
N GLU A 101 6.62 -4.31 15.87
CA GLU A 101 5.97 -5.53 15.38
C GLU A 101 4.91 -5.26 14.30
N PRO A 102 4.85 -6.06 13.23
CA PRO A 102 3.80 -5.93 12.21
C PRO A 102 2.39 -5.98 12.77
N SER A 103 2.17 -6.80 13.80
CA SER A 103 0.88 -6.96 14.48
C SER A 103 0.43 -5.72 15.24
N ALA A 104 1.35 -4.83 15.59
CA ALA A 104 1.06 -3.56 16.26
C ALA A 104 0.34 -2.56 15.34
N ILE A 105 0.57 -2.64 14.03
CA ILE A 105 0.00 -1.74 13.02
C ILE A 105 -1.01 -2.43 12.08
N SER A 106 -1.24 -3.74 12.25
CA SER A 106 -2.18 -4.54 11.43
C SER A 106 -3.34 -5.04 12.31
N PHE A 107 -4.57 -4.58 12.01
CA PHE A 107 -5.74 -4.80 12.88
C PHE A 107 -6.76 -5.71 12.19
N PRO A 108 -6.98 -6.96 12.65
CA PRO A 108 -7.91 -7.88 12.02
C PRO A 108 -9.33 -7.33 11.94
N PHE A 109 -9.92 -7.31 10.74
CA PHE A 109 -11.29 -6.80 10.54
C PHE A 109 -12.31 -7.50 11.42
N ARG A 110 -12.23 -8.83 11.54
CA ARG A 110 -13.19 -9.60 12.36
C ARG A 110 -13.14 -9.20 13.84
N LYS A 111 -11.99 -8.71 14.34
CA LYS A 111 -11.86 -8.17 15.70
C LYS A 111 -12.47 -6.77 15.79
N ILE A 112 -12.26 -5.91 14.78
CA ILE A 112 -12.81 -4.54 14.74
C ILE A 112 -14.34 -4.58 14.69
N PHE A 113 -14.91 -5.51 13.91
CA PHE A 113 -16.34 -5.61 13.63
C PHE A 113 -17.06 -6.69 14.44
N LYS A 114 -16.44 -7.21 15.50
CA LYS A 114 -17.08 -8.18 16.40
C LYS A 114 -18.41 -7.64 16.96
N GLY A 115 -19.50 -8.41 16.79
CA GLY A 115 -20.83 -8.07 17.26
C GLY A 115 -21.60 -7.05 16.41
N TYR A 116 -21.12 -6.74 15.20
CA TYR A 116 -21.89 -5.96 14.24
C TYR A 116 -22.92 -6.86 13.53
N LYS A 117 -24.18 -6.48 13.58
CA LYS A 117 -25.25 -7.14 12.83
C LYS A 117 -25.25 -6.64 11.38
N ASP A 118 -25.68 -7.48 10.43
CA ASP A 118 -25.79 -7.17 9.00
C ASP A 118 -24.49 -6.64 8.37
N PHE A 119 -23.36 -7.04 8.94
CA PHE A 119 -22.03 -6.68 8.48
C PHE A 119 -21.23 -7.94 8.13
N HIS A 120 -20.86 -8.06 6.89
CA HIS A 120 -20.18 -9.23 6.34
C HIS A 120 -18.80 -8.85 5.84
N ILE A 121 -17.80 -9.72 6.05
CA ILE A 121 -16.44 -9.55 5.58
C ILE A 121 -16.11 -10.73 4.68
N ARG A 122 -15.57 -10.45 3.49
CA ARG A 122 -14.98 -11.47 2.62
C ARG A 122 -13.58 -11.07 2.23
N ILE A 123 -12.66 -12.03 2.36
CA ILE A 123 -11.28 -11.86 1.94
C ILE A 123 -11.19 -12.37 0.52
N CYS A 124 -11.10 -11.44 -0.42
CA CYS A 124 -11.10 -11.72 -1.85
C CYS A 124 -10.51 -10.55 -2.64
N GLU A 125 -10.14 -10.82 -3.86
CA GLU A 125 -9.82 -9.80 -4.84
C GLU A 125 -11.07 -9.47 -5.67
N VAL A 126 -11.45 -8.19 -5.70
CA VAL A 126 -12.48 -7.70 -6.64
C VAL A 126 -11.78 -7.49 -7.98
N GLN A 127 -12.26 -8.18 -9.01
CA GLN A 127 -11.66 -8.21 -10.34
C GLN A 127 -12.30 -7.21 -11.28
N GLN A 128 -13.63 -7.10 -11.24
CA GLN A 128 -14.39 -6.29 -12.17
C GLN A 128 -15.68 -5.74 -11.56
N VAL A 129 -16.06 -4.56 -12.01
CA VAL A 129 -17.36 -3.93 -11.73
C VAL A 129 -18.25 -4.09 -12.96
N HIS A 130 -19.51 -4.45 -12.75
CA HIS A 130 -20.57 -4.51 -13.78
C HIS A 130 -21.64 -3.49 -13.39
N PRO A 131 -21.54 -2.25 -13.88
CA PRO A 131 -22.42 -1.16 -13.44
C PRO A 131 -23.88 -1.37 -13.79
N GLU A 132 -24.17 -1.89 -14.99
CA GLU A 132 -25.54 -2.11 -15.49
C GLU A 132 -26.26 -3.17 -14.65
N GLU A 133 -25.58 -4.26 -14.31
CA GLU A 133 -26.10 -5.35 -13.48
C GLU A 133 -26.02 -5.03 -11.98
N GLN A 134 -25.42 -3.91 -11.61
CA GLN A 134 -25.12 -3.53 -10.22
C GLN A 134 -24.42 -4.65 -9.45
N GLN A 135 -23.38 -5.24 -10.04
CA GLN A 135 -22.67 -6.39 -9.52
C GLN A 135 -21.14 -6.18 -9.58
N VAL A 136 -20.43 -6.85 -8.68
CA VAL A 136 -18.97 -6.98 -8.73
C VAL A 136 -18.61 -8.46 -8.87
N THR A 137 -17.63 -8.75 -9.71
CA THR A 137 -16.99 -10.07 -9.80
C THR A 137 -15.74 -10.09 -8.94
N THR A 138 -15.56 -11.17 -8.19
CA THR A 138 -14.44 -11.37 -7.28
C THR A 138 -13.77 -12.72 -7.49
N SER A 139 -12.63 -12.97 -6.86
CA SER A 139 -11.93 -14.27 -6.88
C SER A 139 -12.72 -15.41 -6.22
N ILE A 140 -13.89 -15.15 -5.59
CA ILE A 140 -14.72 -16.13 -4.88
C ILE A 140 -16.19 -16.07 -5.29
N GLY A 141 -16.50 -15.49 -6.45
CA GLY A 141 -17.85 -15.35 -6.98
C GLY A 141 -18.30 -13.90 -7.10
N SER A 142 -19.55 -13.70 -7.44
CA SER A 142 -20.15 -12.39 -7.71
C SER A 142 -21.01 -11.88 -6.56
N LEU A 143 -21.19 -10.57 -6.46
CA LEU A 143 -22.02 -9.94 -5.44
C LEU A 143 -22.74 -8.71 -5.98
N SER A 144 -24.06 -8.68 -5.84
CA SER A 144 -24.87 -7.51 -6.19
C SER A 144 -24.76 -6.40 -5.14
N TYR A 145 -24.95 -5.15 -5.55
CA TYR A 145 -24.95 -3.98 -4.67
C TYR A 145 -26.10 -3.02 -5.03
N ASP A 146 -26.57 -2.27 -4.04
CA ASP A 146 -27.35 -1.04 -4.27
C ASP A 146 -26.42 0.17 -4.33
N TYR A 147 -25.35 0.16 -3.50
CA TYR A 147 -24.30 1.16 -3.50
C TYR A 147 -22.93 0.47 -3.49
N LEU A 148 -22.04 0.92 -4.36
CA LEU A 148 -20.64 0.46 -4.42
C LEU A 148 -19.72 1.60 -4.00
N ILE A 149 -18.79 1.30 -3.07
CA ILE A 149 -17.79 2.26 -2.59
C ILE A 149 -16.41 1.69 -2.87
N ILE A 150 -15.68 2.29 -3.80
CA ILE A 150 -14.32 1.91 -4.18
C ILE A 150 -13.33 2.69 -3.32
N SER A 151 -12.60 2.00 -2.46
CA SER A 151 -11.58 2.55 -1.55
C SER A 151 -10.33 1.68 -1.50
N THR A 152 -9.92 1.20 -2.66
CA THR A 152 -8.84 0.24 -2.90
C THR A 152 -7.43 0.81 -2.69
N GLY A 153 -7.31 2.13 -2.49
CA GLY A 153 -6.05 2.80 -2.23
C GLY A 153 -5.12 2.83 -3.44
N CYS A 154 -3.82 2.75 -3.18
CA CYS A 154 -2.77 2.83 -4.20
C CYS A 154 -1.68 1.79 -3.96
N TYR A 155 -0.90 1.53 -5.01
CA TYR A 155 0.31 0.73 -5.00
C TYR A 155 1.50 1.56 -5.49
N THR A 156 2.71 1.01 -5.40
CA THR A 156 3.94 1.68 -5.83
C THR A 156 3.94 1.91 -7.33
N ASN A 157 4.26 3.14 -7.74
CA ASN A 157 4.37 3.51 -9.14
C ASN A 157 5.83 3.36 -9.62
N TYR A 158 6.04 2.47 -10.56
CA TYR A 158 7.35 2.26 -11.19
C TYR A 158 7.48 2.98 -12.55
N PHE A 159 6.53 3.88 -12.88
CA PHE A 159 6.52 4.69 -14.10
C PHE A 159 6.64 3.86 -15.40
N GLY A 160 6.11 2.64 -15.39
CA GLY A 160 6.12 1.72 -16.54
C GLY A 160 7.39 0.85 -16.62
N ASN A 161 8.37 1.03 -15.74
CA ASN A 161 9.57 0.20 -15.73
C ASN A 161 9.36 -1.09 -14.92
N ASN A 162 9.01 -2.17 -15.63
CA ASN A 162 8.76 -3.48 -15.03
C ASN A 162 10.02 -4.15 -14.48
N GLU A 163 11.20 -3.82 -15.02
CA GLU A 163 12.47 -4.39 -14.55
C GLU A 163 12.85 -3.80 -13.18
N ILE A 164 12.68 -2.50 -12.99
CA ILE A 164 12.81 -1.88 -11.67
C ILE A 164 11.79 -2.49 -10.69
N ALA A 165 10.55 -2.70 -11.11
CA ALA A 165 9.51 -3.28 -10.25
C ALA A 165 9.84 -4.69 -9.74
N LYS A 166 10.51 -5.51 -10.55
CA LYS A 166 10.91 -6.88 -10.19
C LYS A 166 12.11 -6.94 -9.24
N ARG A 167 12.97 -5.92 -9.27
CA ARG A 167 14.31 -5.96 -8.65
C ARG A 167 14.47 -5.03 -7.46
N THR A 168 13.51 -4.14 -7.22
CA THR A 168 13.56 -3.18 -6.12
C THR A 168 12.49 -3.49 -5.06
N MET A 169 12.74 -3.03 -3.86
CA MET A 169 11.87 -3.20 -2.71
C MET A 169 10.88 -2.04 -2.61
N SER A 170 9.58 -2.34 -2.54
CA SER A 170 8.52 -1.36 -2.23
C SER A 170 8.16 -1.36 -0.74
N LEU A 171 7.35 -0.39 -0.31
CA LEU A 171 6.93 -0.27 1.09
C LEU A 171 5.47 0.21 1.20
N LYS A 172 4.53 -0.65 0.84
CA LYS A 172 3.08 -0.37 0.86
C LYS A 172 2.27 -1.35 1.69
N THR A 173 2.80 -2.55 1.91
CA THR A 173 2.12 -3.64 2.61
C THR A 173 2.95 -4.17 3.77
N THR A 174 2.31 -4.88 4.71
CA THR A 174 3.00 -5.55 5.82
C THR A 174 3.98 -6.62 5.31
N ALA A 175 3.61 -7.33 4.24
CA ALA A 175 4.47 -8.36 3.65
C ALA A 175 5.75 -7.73 3.04
N GLU A 176 5.62 -6.61 2.34
CA GLU A 176 6.77 -5.87 1.82
C GLU A 176 7.66 -5.34 2.96
N ALA A 177 7.09 -4.79 4.02
CA ALA A 177 7.85 -4.31 5.17
C ALA A 177 8.64 -5.43 5.86
N LEU A 178 8.04 -6.63 6.01
CA LEU A 178 8.72 -7.82 6.52
C LEU A 178 9.82 -8.31 5.59
N HIS A 179 9.56 -8.32 4.28
CA HIS A 179 10.57 -8.66 3.28
C HIS A 179 11.75 -7.69 3.36
N ASN A 180 11.47 -6.39 3.44
CA ASN A 180 12.50 -5.34 3.56
C ASN A 180 13.32 -5.52 4.84
N ARG A 181 12.68 -5.82 5.98
CA ARG A 181 13.37 -6.13 7.24
C ARG A 181 14.32 -7.32 7.08
N ASN A 182 13.83 -8.42 6.50
CA ASN A 182 14.67 -9.59 6.28
C ASN A 182 15.86 -9.25 5.37
N GLN A 183 15.63 -8.51 4.29
CA GLN A 183 16.68 -8.13 3.33
C GLN A 183 17.75 -7.26 3.97
N VAL A 184 17.38 -6.30 4.84
CA VAL A 184 18.33 -5.49 5.61
C VAL A 184 19.24 -6.37 6.45
N LEU A 185 18.65 -7.25 7.27
CA LEU A 185 19.40 -8.14 8.16
C LEU A 185 20.25 -9.15 7.39
N GLU A 186 19.70 -9.75 6.32
CA GLU A 186 20.45 -10.67 5.47
C GLU A 186 21.63 -10.02 4.77
N SER A 187 21.56 -8.73 4.46
CA SER A 187 22.67 -8.02 3.85
C SER A 187 23.84 -7.92 4.81
N PHE A 188 23.60 -7.69 6.10
CA PHE A 188 24.67 -7.69 7.11
C PHE A 188 25.24 -9.09 7.34
N GLU A 189 24.39 -10.12 7.45
CA GLU A 189 24.85 -11.51 7.55
C GLU A 189 25.74 -11.91 6.36
N LYS A 190 25.34 -11.55 5.14
CA LYS A 190 26.12 -11.81 3.94
C LYS A 190 27.42 -10.99 3.87
N ALA A 191 27.40 -9.76 4.39
CA ALA A 191 28.58 -8.88 4.45
C ALA A 191 29.64 -9.42 5.40
N LEU A 192 29.24 -10.03 6.53
CA LEU A 192 30.15 -10.74 7.44
C LEU A 192 30.79 -11.95 6.77
N ASN A 193 30.04 -12.67 5.93
CA ASN A 193 30.46 -13.95 5.37
C ASN A 193 31.10 -13.81 3.98
N THR A 194 31.53 -12.61 3.55
CA THR A 194 32.24 -12.42 2.28
C THR A 194 33.62 -11.80 2.47
N ASN A 195 34.60 -12.34 1.76
CA ASN A 195 35.96 -11.78 1.67
C ASN A 195 36.11 -10.80 0.48
N ASP A 196 35.11 -10.76 -0.40
CA ASP A 196 35.09 -9.82 -1.54
C ASP A 196 34.66 -8.44 -1.08
N SER A 197 35.58 -7.49 -1.10
CA SER A 197 35.37 -6.10 -0.66
C SER A 197 34.30 -5.39 -1.48
N LYS A 198 34.26 -5.63 -2.81
CA LYS A 198 33.25 -5.03 -3.70
C LYS A 198 31.85 -5.56 -3.39
N LYS A 199 31.72 -6.86 -3.20
CA LYS A 199 30.45 -7.49 -2.79
C LYS A 199 30.00 -6.99 -1.41
N ARG A 200 30.93 -6.81 -0.48
CA ARG A 200 30.63 -6.23 0.85
C ARG A 200 30.12 -4.80 0.72
N GLU A 201 30.75 -3.97 -0.12
CA GLU A 201 30.29 -2.60 -0.37
C GLU A 201 28.87 -2.57 -0.96
N GLN A 202 28.56 -3.41 -1.94
CA GLN A 202 27.21 -3.54 -2.50
C GLN A 202 26.17 -3.94 -1.45
N LEU A 203 26.51 -4.86 -0.54
CA LEU A 203 25.63 -5.31 0.55
C LEU A 203 25.43 -4.25 1.63
N MET A 204 26.44 -3.40 1.84
CA MET A 204 26.43 -2.31 2.83
C MET A 204 25.93 -0.97 2.26
N THR A 205 25.57 -0.91 0.99
CA THR A 205 24.99 0.27 0.34
C THR A 205 23.47 0.11 0.25
N PHE A 206 22.72 1.09 0.77
CA PHE A 206 21.27 1.16 0.79
C PHE A 206 20.80 2.38 0.02
N ILE A 207 20.11 2.17 -1.10
CA ILE A 207 19.59 3.24 -1.94
C ILE A 207 18.09 3.38 -1.73
N ILE A 208 17.63 4.60 -1.51
CA ILE A 208 16.21 4.94 -1.37
C ILE A 208 15.85 5.90 -2.51
N VAL A 209 14.96 5.47 -3.41
CA VAL A 209 14.47 6.27 -4.53
C VAL A 209 13.12 6.87 -4.17
N GLY A 210 13.08 8.21 -4.07
CA GLY A 210 11.92 9.00 -3.68
C GLY A 210 12.07 9.69 -2.33
N ALA A 211 12.20 11.01 -2.34
CA ALA A 211 12.39 11.86 -1.15
C ALA A 211 11.07 12.45 -0.59
N GLY A 212 9.96 11.71 -0.72
CA GLY A 212 8.73 11.95 0.05
C GLY A 212 8.87 11.52 1.51
N ALA A 213 7.80 11.66 2.31
CA ALA A 213 7.81 11.31 3.74
C ALA A 213 8.32 9.89 4.00
N THR A 214 7.84 8.89 3.26
CA THR A 214 8.27 7.49 3.42
C THR A 214 9.77 7.31 3.21
N GLY A 215 10.36 7.93 2.17
CA GLY A 215 11.79 7.80 1.89
C GLY A 215 12.66 8.47 2.95
N ILE A 216 12.23 9.61 3.45
CA ILE A 216 12.92 10.35 4.52
C ILE A 216 12.86 9.60 5.85
N GLU A 217 11.70 9.07 6.21
CA GLU A 217 11.49 8.29 7.42
C GLU A 217 12.31 6.99 7.39
N LEU A 218 12.36 6.31 6.22
CA LEU A 218 13.18 5.12 6.03
C LEU A 218 14.68 5.43 6.09
N ALA A 219 15.13 6.52 5.43
CA ALA A 219 16.53 6.94 5.46
C ALA A 219 16.99 7.28 6.89
N GLY A 220 16.17 8.03 7.62
CA GLY A 220 16.44 8.36 9.02
C GLY A 220 16.52 7.12 9.91
N ALA A 221 15.60 6.17 9.75
CA ALA A 221 15.58 4.94 10.53
C ALA A 221 16.78 4.02 10.22
N LEU A 222 17.19 3.88 8.96
CA LEU A 222 18.40 3.14 8.58
C LEU A 222 19.68 3.81 9.13
N ALA A 223 19.72 5.15 9.11
CA ALA A 223 20.86 5.89 9.66
C ALA A 223 20.98 5.73 11.18
N GLU A 224 19.86 5.67 11.90
CA GLU A 224 19.87 5.35 13.33
C GLU A 224 20.27 3.90 13.60
N MET A 225 19.81 2.97 12.79
CA MET A 225 20.23 1.57 12.87
C MET A 225 21.76 1.46 12.72
N ARG A 226 22.33 2.11 11.69
CA ARG A 226 23.79 2.17 11.48
C ARG A 226 24.53 2.72 12.72
N LYS A 227 24.02 3.78 13.34
CA LYS A 227 24.70 4.48 14.41
C LYS A 227 24.58 3.79 15.77
N PHE A 228 23.42 3.22 16.10
CA PHE A 228 23.11 2.79 17.46
C PHE A 228 22.89 1.30 17.62
N ILE A 229 22.55 0.57 16.56
CA ILE A 229 22.16 -0.84 16.65
C ILE A 229 23.27 -1.74 16.09
N LEU A 230 23.65 -1.52 14.86
CA LEU A 230 24.58 -2.39 14.14
C LEU A 230 25.95 -2.57 14.80
N PRO A 231 26.56 -1.54 15.42
CA PRO A 231 27.84 -1.72 16.11
C PRO A 231 27.78 -2.71 17.29
N HIS A 232 26.61 -2.87 17.90
CA HIS A 232 26.40 -3.84 18.99
C HIS A 232 26.06 -5.22 18.49
N ASP A 233 25.26 -5.32 17.41
CA ASP A 233 24.81 -6.60 16.86
C ASP A 233 25.88 -7.26 15.99
N TYR A 234 26.70 -6.47 15.31
CA TYR A 234 27.72 -6.90 14.35
C TYR A 234 29.08 -6.30 14.67
N PRO A 235 29.70 -6.66 15.84
CA PRO A 235 30.98 -6.09 16.26
C PRO A 235 32.15 -6.42 15.32
N ASP A 236 32.03 -7.52 14.55
CA ASP A 236 33.04 -7.96 13.58
C ASP A 236 32.88 -7.29 12.19
N LEU A 237 31.88 -6.42 12.01
CA LEU A 237 31.62 -5.69 10.78
C LEU A 237 31.84 -4.21 10.97
N ASP A 238 32.69 -3.59 10.14
CA ASP A 238 32.80 -2.12 10.15
C ASP A 238 31.52 -1.48 9.60
N THR A 239 30.58 -1.22 10.50
CA THR A 239 29.28 -0.62 10.18
C THR A 239 29.37 0.85 9.78
N SER A 240 30.52 1.51 9.99
CA SER A 240 30.75 2.89 9.52
C SER A 240 30.81 2.99 8.01
N THR A 241 31.14 1.89 7.32
CA THR A 241 31.19 1.79 5.85
C THR A 241 29.80 1.68 5.21
N MET A 242 28.74 1.49 6.01
CA MET A 242 27.36 1.46 5.50
C MET A 242 26.98 2.82 4.89
N ARG A 243 26.65 2.80 3.60
CA ARG A 243 26.18 3.98 2.87
C ARG A 243 24.65 3.98 2.79
N ILE A 244 24.05 5.14 2.99
CA ILE A 244 22.61 5.36 2.82
C ILE A 244 22.45 6.52 1.84
N ILE A 245 21.85 6.27 0.70
CA ILE A 245 21.76 7.22 -0.42
C ILE A 245 20.29 7.46 -0.72
N LEU A 246 19.86 8.71 -0.60
CA LEU A 246 18.50 9.15 -0.92
C LEU A 246 18.49 9.88 -2.26
N ILE A 247 17.78 9.35 -3.26
CA ILE A 247 17.72 9.87 -4.62
C ILE A 247 16.32 10.39 -4.93
N ASP A 248 16.23 11.58 -5.54
CA ASP A 248 14.96 12.13 -6.03
C ASP A 248 15.15 12.92 -7.32
N GLY A 249 14.20 12.76 -8.26
CA GLY A 249 14.17 13.51 -9.51
C GLY A 249 13.81 14.99 -9.34
N GLY A 250 13.29 15.37 -8.18
CA GLY A 250 12.93 16.75 -7.85
C GLY A 250 14.10 17.56 -7.26
N PRO A 251 13.94 18.90 -7.21
CA PRO A 251 15.00 19.80 -6.73
C PRO A 251 15.11 19.88 -5.21
N ARG A 252 14.20 19.27 -4.46
CA ARG A 252 14.19 19.34 -2.99
C ARG A 252 13.49 18.15 -2.34
N LEU A 253 13.89 17.85 -1.13
CA LEU A 253 13.23 16.87 -0.25
C LEU A 253 11.81 17.34 0.10
N LEU A 254 10.89 16.42 0.40
CA LEU A 254 9.52 16.74 0.83
C LEU A 254 8.88 17.84 -0.03
N SER A 255 8.81 17.65 -1.33
CA SER A 255 8.32 18.66 -2.28
C SER A 255 6.93 19.22 -1.95
N ALA A 256 6.11 18.47 -1.19
CA ALA A 256 4.80 18.89 -0.71
C ALA A 256 4.84 19.81 0.54
N PHE A 257 6.01 20.00 1.15
CA PHE A 257 6.22 20.88 2.30
C PHE A 257 6.84 22.20 1.86
N SER A 258 6.95 23.16 2.78
CA SER A 258 7.62 24.43 2.52
C SER A 258 9.12 24.25 2.22
N PRO A 259 9.76 25.18 1.48
CA PRO A 259 11.21 25.13 1.26
C PRO A 259 12.02 25.09 2.56
N GLN A 260 11.55 25.77 3.61
CA GLN A 260 12.22 25.80 4.89
C GLN A 260 12.21 24.41 5.58
N SER A 261 11.08 23.72 5.60
CA SER A 261 11.02 22.35 6.12
C SER A 261 11.87 21.38 5.31
N SER A 262 11.93 21.55 3.98
CA SER A 262 12.83 20.78 3.12
C SER A 262 14.30 20.96 3.51
N GLU A 263 14.71 22.19 3.80
CA GLU A 263 16.09 22.50 4.20
C GLU A 263 16.41 21.95 5.59
N GLU A 264 15.48 22.05 6.55
CA GLU A 264 15.66 21.45 7.88
C GLU A 264 15.83 19.92 7.79
N VAL A 265 15.01 19.25 6.99
CA VAL A 265 15.13 17.81 6.75
C VAL A 265 16.46 17.46 6.12
N LYS A 266 16.92 18.24 5.14
CA LYS A 266 18.23 18.06 4.51
C LYS A 266 19.35 18.13 5.54
N LYS A 267 19.33 19.13 6.41
CA LYS A 267 20.33 19.27 7.51
C LYS A 267 20.33 18.05 8.43
N TYR A 268 19.15 17.60 8.87
CA TYR A 268 19.06 16.43 9.75
C TYR A 268 19.58 15.15 9.09
N LEU A 269 19.18 14.87 7.84
CA LEU A 269 19.65 13.68 7.12
C LEU A 269 21.15 13.72 6.85
N THR A 270 21.70 14.89 6.46
CA THR A 270 23.14 15.07 6.26
C THR A 270 23.90 14.87 7.56
N HIS A 271 23.39 15.38 8.69
CA HIS A 271 23.99 15.17 10.01
C HIS A 271 23.99 13.68 10.42
N LEU A 272 22.96 12.93 9.99
CA LEU A 272 22.91 11.48 10.16
C LEU A 272 23.82 10.74 9.18
N GLY A 273 24.51 11.43 8.26
CA GLY A 273 25.39 10.85 7.26
C GLY A 273 24.65 10.16 6.09
N VAL A 274 23.47 10.64 5.74
CA VAL A 274 22.75 10.22 4.54
C VAL A 274 23.25 11.05 3.35
N GLU A 275 23.63 10.38 2.28
CA GLU A 275 23.99 11.00 1.00
C GLU A 275 22.69 11.38 0.27
N ILE A 276 22.60 12.61 -0.24
CA ILE A 276 21.37 13.13 -0.86
C ILE A 276 21.68 13.54 -2.31
N LEU A 277 21.02 12.89 -3.27
CA LEU A 277 21.11 13.16 -4.70
C LEU A 277 19.78 13.67 -5.21
N LEU A 278 19.69 14.98 -5.46
CA LEU A 278 18.51 15.67 -6.02
C LEU A 278 18.71 15.96 -7.50
N ASN A 279 17.61 16.18 -8.23
CA ASN A 279 17.59 16.34 -9.68
C ASN A 279 18.21 15.15 -10.43
N GLN A 280 18.10 13.95 -9.86
CA GLN A 280 18.64 12.71 -10.41
C GLN A 280 17.51 11.70 -10.58
N GLN A 281 17.30 11.22 -11.81
CA GLN A 281 16.31 10.19 -12.11
C GLN A 281 16.99 8.83 -12.28
N VAL A 282 16.37 7.80 -11.72
CA VAL A 282 16.82 6.43 -11.93
C VAL A 282 16.25 5.91 -13.24
N LYS A 283 17.14 5.47 -14.15
CA LYS A 283 16.76 4.89 -15.44
C LYS A 283 16.61 3.38 -15.39
N ASN A 284 17.53 2.70 -14.71
CA ASN A 284 17.52 1.23 -14.65
C ASN A 284 18.18 0.72 -13.37
N TYR A 285 17.87 -0.51 -13.01
CA TYR A 285 18.56 -1.25 -11.95
C TYR A 285 18.71 -2.70 -12.36
N GLU A 286 19.95 -3.14 -12.54
CA GLU A 286 20.29 -4.49 -12.98
C GLU A 286 21.66 -4.92 -12.45
N ASN A 287 21.81 -6.20 -12.10
CA ASN A 287 23.07 -6.77 -11.60
C ASN A 287 23.68 -5.97 -10.44
N ASN A 288 22.86 -5.53 -9.49
CA ASN A 288 23.21 -4.65 -8.38
C ASN A 288 23.76 -3.29 -8.80
N MET A 289 23.53 -2.86 -10.02
CA MET A 289 23.96 -1.56 -10.55
C MET A 289 22.76 -0.69 -10.87
N LEU A 290 22.61 0.41 -10.14
CA LEU A 290 21.57 1.42 -10.36
C LEU A 290 22.13 2.52 -11.25
N VAL A 291 21.48 2.75 -12.39
CA VAL A 291 21.91 3.71 -13.42
C VAL A 291 21.05 4.97 -13.33
N LEU A 292 21.70 6.12 -13.26
CA LEU A 292 21.08 7.45 -13.24
C LEU A 292 20.92 8.04 -14.65
N ASP A 293 20.19 9.13 -14.76
CA ASP A 293 19.89 9.79 -16.04
C ASP A 293 21.09 10.54 -16.64
N ASP A 294 22.06 10.93 -15.83
CA ASP A 294 23.34 11.52 -16.26
C ASP A 294 24.39 10.48 -16.72
N GLY A 295 24.05 9.19 -16.65
CA GLY A 295 24.94 8.09 -17.03
C GLY A 295 25.80 7.56 -15.89
N ASN A 296 25.81 8.19 -14.74
CA ASN A 296 26.46 7.67 -13.54
C ASN A 296 25.75 6.41 -13.03
N PHE A 297 26.47 5.58 -12.30
CA PHE A 297 25.90 4.40 -11.66
C PHE A 297 26.33 4.25 -10.21
N ILE A 298 25.50 3.56 -9.43
CA ILE A 298 25.77 3.24 -8.02
C ILE A 298 25.55 1.74 -7.84
N GLU A 299 26.55 1.05 -7.27
CA GLU A 299 26.43 -0.38 -6.98
C GLU A 299 25.78 -0.57 -5.60
N SER A 300 24.72 -1.38 -5.55
CA SER A 300 23.99 -1.70 -4.32
C SER A 300 23.16 -2.98 -4.50
N ALA A 301 23.14 -3.82 -3.50
CA ALA A 301 22.20 -4.96 -3.40
C ALA A 301 20.84 -4.56 -2.78
N ASN A 302 20.70 -3.34 -2.27
CA ASN A 302 19.54 -2.89 -1.49
C ASN A 302 18.95 -1.60 -2.06
N VAL A 303 17.95 -1.71 -2.92
CA VAL A 303 17.28 -0.56 -3.53
C VAL A 303 15.81 -0.53 -3.13
N TYR A 304 15.41 0.53 -2.44
CA TYR A 304 14.03 0.82 -2.04
C TYR A 304 13.39 1.79 -3.02
N TRP A 305 12.26 1.41 -3.60
CA TRP A 305 11.52 2.26 -4.52
C TRP A 305 10.27 2.81 -3.86
N VAL A 306 10.29 4.08 -3.46
CA VAL A 306 9.19 4.79 -2.80
C VAL A 306 8.83 6.09 -3.51
N ALA A 307 9.21 6.23 -4.78
CA ALA A 307 9.16 7.45 -5.60
C ALA A 307 7.77 7.83 -6.13
N GLY A 308 6.72 7.21 -5.70
CA GLY A 308 5.39 7.59 -6.13
C GLY A 308 4.35 6.48 -5.99
N VAL A 309 3.11 6.84 -6.26
CA VAL A 309 1.98 5.93 -6.13
C VAL A 309 1.07 5.98 -7.34
N LYS A 310 0.42 4.86 -7.64
CA LYS A 310 -0.60 4.71 -8.68
C LYS A 310 -1.85 4.11 -8.06
N ALA A 311 -3.03 4.61 -8.41
CA ALA A 311 -4.29 4.13 -7.85
C ALA A 311 -4.57 2.69 -8.26
N ASN A 312 -5.09 1.92 -7.31
CA ASN A 312 -5.51 0.53 -7.52
C ASN A 312 -6.98 0.50 -7.95
N SER A 313 -7.27 1.02 -9.15
CA SER A 313 -8.64 1.08 -9.69
C SER A 313 -9.09 -0.28 -10.21
N LEU A 314 -10.40 -0.51 -10.11
CA LEU A 314 -11.06 -1.74 -10.58
C LEU A 314 -11.37 -1.63 -12.07
N ALA A 315 -11.32 -2.74 -12.79
CA ALA A 315 -11.77 -2.85 -14.17
C ALA A 315 -13.31 -2.83 -14.28
N GLY A 316 -13.85 -2.63 -15.51
CA GLY A 316 -15.28 -2.73 -15.83
C GLY A 316 -16.03 -1.40 -15.84
N LEU A 317 -15.37 -0.29 -15.51
CA LEU A 317 -15.92 1.04 -15.72
C LEU A 317 -15.49 1.58 -17.10
N PRO A 318 -16.26 2.49 -17.72
CA PRO A 318 -15.88 3.17 -18.96
C PRO A 318 -14.52 3.84 -18.89
N ALA A 319 -13.80 3.92 -20.01
CA ALA A 319 -12.43 4.45 -20.06
C ALA A 319 -12.34 5.93 -19.58
N GLU A 320 -13.37 6.72 -19.84
CA GLU A 320 -13.49 8.13 -19.42
C GLU A 320 -13.55 8.30 -17.89
N CYS A 321 -13.94 7.26 -17.16
CA CYS A 321 -13.93 7.29 -15.69
C CYS A 321 -12.50 7.30 -15.12
N TYR A 322 -11.50 6.91 -15.92
CA TYR A 322 -10.11 6.87 -15.45
C TYR A 322 -9.36 8.15 -15.81
N GLY A 323 -8.57 8.63 -14.87
CA GLY A 323 -7.73 9.80 -15.03
C GLY A 323 -6.26 9.52 -14.75
N PRO A 324 -5.42 10.56 -14.69
CA PRO A 324 -4.00 10.45 -14.38
C PRO A 324 -3.74 9.61 -13.13
N GLY A 325 -2.69 8.79 -13.17
CA GLY A 325 -2.35 7.87 -12.07
C GLY A 325 -3.35 6.73 -11.86
N ASN A 326 -4.15 6.42 -12.89
CA ASN A 326 -5.21 5.39 -12.84
C ASN A 326 -6.29 5.67 -11.78
N ARG A 327 -6.50 6.94 -11.43
CA ARG A 327 -7.51 7.38 -10.46
C ARG A 327 -8.88 7.48 -11.11
N LEU A 328 -9.93 7.16 -10.37
CA LEU A 328 -11.32 7.28 -10.82
C LEU A 328 -11.82 8.72 -10.68
N ARG A 329 -12.28 9.32 -11.78
CA ARG A 329 -12.85 10.67 -11.80
C ARG A 329 -14.16 10.68 -11.02
N VAL A 330 -14.25 11.59 -10.05
CA VAL A 330 -15.44 11.75 -9.22
C VAL A 330 -15.87 13.21 -9.19
N ASN A 331 -17.19 13.43 -9.03
CA ASN A 331 -17.74 14.74 -8.75
C ASN A 331 -17.50 15.14 -7.27
N GLU A 332 -17.98 16.34 -6.89
CA GLU A 332 -17.86 16.88 -5.53
C GLU A 332 -18.60 16.06 -4.45
N HIS A 333 -19.40 15.07 -4.85
CA HIS A 333 -20.10 14.15 -3.94
C HIS A 333 -19.42 12.78 -3.84
N ASN A 334 -18.24 12.62 -4.43
CA ASN A 334 -17.52 11.36 -4.58
C ASN A 334 -18.22 10.33 -5.48
N GLN A 335 -19.22 10.68 -6.25
CA GLN A 335 -19.82 9.81 -7.26
C GLN A 335 -18.89 9.72 -8.48
N ILE A 336 -18.70 8.51 -9.00
CA ILE A 336 -18.02 8.31 -10.28
C ILE A 336 -18.91 8.90 -11.38
N GLN A 337 -18.28 9.57 -12.34
CA GLN A 337 -18.97 10.18 -13.45
C GLN A 337 -20.00 9.21 -14.06
N ASP A 338 -21.22 9.70 -14.33
CA ASP A 338 -22.37 9.01 -14.91
C ASP A 338 -23.03 7.93 -14.02
N PHE A 339 -22.48 7.66 -12.82
CA PHE A 339 -23.04 6.67 -11.90
C PHE A 339 -23.51 7.31 -10.57
N LYS A 340 -24.82 7.20 -10.29
CA LYS A 340 -25.41 7.77 -9.07
C LYS A 340 -25.17 6.91 -7.81
N ASN A 341 -24.83 5.64 -8.00
CA ASN A 341 -24.70 4.63 -6.94
C ASN A 341 -23.32 4.01 -6.80
N ILE A 342 -22.32 4.50 -7.59
CA ILE A 342 -20.93 4.08 -7.49
C ILE A 342 -20.07 5.27 -7.05
N PHE A 343 -19.31 5.08 -6.00
CA PHE A 343 -18.49 6.10 -5.35
C PHE A 343 -17.03 5.66 -5.28
N ALA A 344 -16.11 6.62 -5.40
CA ALA A 344 -14.70 6.38 -5.08
C ALA A 344 -14.19 7.39 -4.07
N ILE A 345 -13.33 6.93 -3.15
CA ILE A 345 -12.74 7.77 -2.09
C ILE A 345 -11.25 7.45 -1.86
N GLY A 346 -10.54 8.40 -1.28
CA GLY A 346 -9.12 8.27 -0.95
C GLY A 346 -8.23 8.28 -2.19
N ASP A 347 -7.16 7.51 -2.15
CA ASP A 347 -6.11 7.52 -3.19
C ASP A 347 -6.64 7.11 -4.57
N THR A 348 -7.74 6.33 -4.60
CA THR A 348 -8.39 5.87 -5.82
C THR A 348 -9.21 6.99 -6.51
N ALA A 349 -9.71 7.98 -5.76
CA ALA A 349 -10.56 9.04 -6.28
C ALA A 349 -9.77 10.22 -6.85
N LEU A 350 -10.15 10.70 -8.03
CA LEU A 350 -9.67 11.93 -8.64
C LEU A 350 -10.79 12.98 -8.61
N MET A 351 -10.83 13.78 -7.56
CA MET A 351 -11.71 14.92 -7.45
C MET A 351 -10.91 16.18 -7.76
N ILE A 352 -11.24 16.83 -8.88
CA ILE A 352 -10.59 18.08 -9.34
C ILE A 352 -11.42 19.28 -8.85
N SER A 353 -10.75 20.30 -8.34
CA SER A 353 -11.33 21.58 -7.95
C SER A 353 -10.34 22.70 -8.27
N GLU A 354 -10.76 23.95 -8.17
CA GLU A 354 -9.88 25.11 -8.38
C GLU A 354 -8.66 25.07 -7.45
N GLU A 355 -8.85 24.73 -6.18
CA GLU A 355 -7.79 24.61 -5.17
C GLU A 355 -6.89 23.40 -5.43
N TYR A 356 -7.42 22.32 -6.02
CA TYR A 356 -6.72 21.07 -6.31
C TYR A 356 -6.87 20.64 -7.77
N PRO A 357 -6.24 21.34 -8.73
CA PRO A 357 -6.41 21.08 -10.17
C PRO A 357 -5.84 19.72 -10.62
N LYS A 358 -4.95 19.12 -9.83
CA LYS A 358 -4.42 17.75 -10.03
C LYS A 358 -5.10 16.70 -9.15
N GLY A 359 -6.22 17.08 -8.50
CA GLY A 359 -6.93 16.27 -7.49
C GLY A 359 -6.28 16.35 -6.12
N HIS A 360 -7.02 15.92 -5.10
CA HIS A 360 -6.53 15.90 -3.71
C HIS A 360 -5.30 15.00 -3.56
N PRO A 361 -4.41 15.30 -2.60
CA PRO A 361 -3.23 14.48 -2.34
C PRO A 361 -3.62 13.06 -1.88
N GLN A 362 -2.83 12.07 -2.29
CA GLN A 362 -3.04 10.66 -1.95
C GLN A 362 -2.45 10.36 -0.57
N VAL A 363 -3.11 10.88 0.46
CA VAL A 363 -2.74 10.72 1.87
C VAL A 363 -3.98 10.39 2.71
N VAL A 364 -3.77 10.04 3.97
CA VAL A 364 -4.83 9.57 4.89
C VAL A 364 -5.97 10.58 5.09
N GLN A 365 -5.64 11.88 5.14
CA GLN A 365 -6.62 12.92 5.52
C GLN A 365 -7.78 13.08 4.51
N PRO A 366 -7.56 13.23 3.18
CA PRO A 366 -8.65 13.26 2.22
C PRO A 366 -9.52 12.00 2.29
N ALA A 367 -8.92 10.80 2.40
CA ALA A 367 -9.65 9.54 2.47
C ALA A 367 -10.65 9.49 3.64
N ILE A 368 -10.21 9.92 4.83
CA ILE A 368 -11.08 9.96 6.02
C ILE A 368 -12.17 11.03 5.88
N GLN A 369 -11.83 12.21 5.35
CA GLN A 369 -12.79 13.31 5.22
C GLN A 369 -13.83 13.04 4.13
N GLN A 370 -13.42 12.49 2.98
CA GLN A 370 -14.33 12.01 1.94
C GLN A 370 -15.27 10.92 2.46
N ALA A 371 -14.74 9.96 3.23
CA ALA A 371 -15.56 8.95 3.89
C ALA A 371 -16.64 9.57 4.80
N MET A 372 -16.29 10.59 5.59
CA MET A 372 -17.23 11.26 6.47
C MET A 372 -18.30 12.06 5.71
N ASN A 373 -17.92 12.70 4.60
CA ASN A 373 -18.86 13.39 3.71
C ASN A 373 -19.82 12.39 3.04
N LEU A 374 -19.28 11.29 2.48
CA LEU A 374 -20.07 10.27 1.82
C LEU A 374 -21.09 9.61 2.76
N ILE A 375 -20.75 9.38 4.03
CA ILE A 375 -21.70 8.87 5.02
C ILE A 375 -22.90 9.81 5.21
N LYS A 376 -22.68 11.13 5.19
CA LYS A 376 -23.77 12.11 5.25
C LYS A 376 -24.61 12.05 3.98
N ASN A 377 -23.96 11.96 2.83
CA ASN A 377 -24.63 11.91 1.53
C ASN A 377 -25.45 10.63 1.33
N LEU A 378 -24.97 9.46 1.78
CA LEU A 378 -25.77 8.23 1.77
C LEU A 378 -27.07 8.40 2.57
N ARG A 379 -27.03 9.07 3.73
CA ARG A 379 -28.24 9.38 4.51
C ARG A 379 -29.16 10.37 3.81
N ASN A 380 -28.59 11.36 3.12
CA ASN A 380 -29.36 12.35 2.38
C ASN A 380 -30.06 11.69 1.18
N ILE A 381 -29.38 10.76 0.48
CA ILE A 381 -29.98 9.97 -0.60
C ILE A 381 -31.22 9.21 -0.11
N GLU A 382 -31.15 8.53 1.05
CA GLU A 382 -32.29 7.82 1.62
C GLU A 382 -33.47 8.72 1.96
N LYS A 383 -33.17 9.96 2.36
CA LYS A 383 -34.19 10.95 2.74
C LYS A 383 -34.66 11.81 1.59
N GLY A 384 -34.16 11.60 0.37
CA GLY A 384 -34.41 12.47 -0.78
C GLY A 384 -33.92 13.91 -0.59
N GLN A 385 -32.90 14.11 0.26
CA GLN A 385 -32.31 15.42 0.57
C GLN A 385 -31.14 15.75 -0.38
N PRO A 386 -30.84 17.03 -0.61
CA PRO A 386 -29.69 17.45 -1.42
C PRO A 386 -28.35 16.88 -0.89
N LEU A 387 -27.45 16.55 -1.81
CA LEU A 387 -26.11 16.09 -1.47
C LEU A 387 -25.24 17.27 -1.02
N ILE A 388 -24.31 17.00 -0.12
CA ILE A 388 -23.37 17.97 0.43
C ILE A 388 -22.05 17.84 -0.36
N PRO A 389 -21.58 18.89 -1.03
CA PRO A 389 -20.30 18.86 -1.72
C PRO A 389 -19.15 18.65 -0.72
N PHE A 390 -18.16 17.90 -1.14
CA PHE A 390 -16.96 17.67 -0.35
C PHE A 390 -16.04 18.90 -0.41
N LYS A 391 -15.58 19.33 0.75
CA LYS A 391 -14.54 20.36 0.86
C LYS A 391 -13.41 19.79 1.72
N TYR A 392 -12.21 19.74 1.15
CA TYR A 392 -11.04 19.24 1.86
C TYR A 392 -10.51 20.32 2.82
N TYR A 393 -10.30 19.90 4.05
CA TYR A 393 -9.66 20.73 5.07
C TYR A 393 -8.26 20.16 5.36
N ASN A 394 -7.22 20.83 4.87
CA ASN A 394 -5.84 20.43 5.13
C ASN A 394 -5.47 20.73 6.59
N LYS A 395 -5.26 19.69 7.39
CA LYS A 395 -4.86 19.80 8.80
C LYS A 395 -3.36 19.98 8.99
N GLY A 396 -2.61 20.03 7.91
CA GLY A 396 -1.15 20.09 7.92
C GLY A 396 -0.49 18.76 7.59
N SER A 397 0.83 18.79 7.56
CA SER A 397 1.70 17.65 7.22
C SER A 397 2.81 17.52 8.24
N MET A 398 3.34 16.30 8.42
CA MET A 398 4.46 16.04 9.32
C MET A 398 5.28 14.86 8.79
N ALA A 399 6.58 14.88 9.07
CA ALA A 399 7.51 13.79 8.78
C ALA A 399 8.57 13.72 9.87
N THR A 400 8.97 12.51 10.28
CA THR A 400 10.06 12.32 11.24
C THR A 400 11.37 11.98 10.53
N ILE A 401 12.48 12.39 11.13
CA ILE A 401 13.84 12.15 10.64
C ILE A 401 14.63 11.50 11.75
N GLY A 402 14.46 10.19 11.89
CA GLY A 402 15.02 9.49 13.04
C GLY A 402 14.42 9.95 14.37
N ARG A 403 15.21 9.87 15.42
CA ARG A 403 14.81 10.20 16.79
C ARG A 403 15.03 11.68 17.11
N ASN A 404 14.12 12.26 17.89
CA ASN A 404 14.15 13.64 18.35
C ASN A 404 14.04 14.71 17.25
N ASN A 405 13.93 14.32 15.99
CA ASN A 405 13.82 15.24 14.86
C ASN A 405 12.59 14.93 14.01
N ALA A 406 11.80 15.95 13.78
CA ALA A 406 10.69 15.95 12.85
C ALA A 406 10.46 17.36 12.31
N VAL A 407 9.66 17.45 11.25
CA VAL A 407 9.09 18.68 10.76
C VAL A 407 7.57 18.60 10.83
N VAL A 408 6.93 19.65 11.31
CA VAL A 408 5.47 19.77 11.40
C VAL A 408 5.05 21.10 10.77
N GLU A 409 4.14 21.02 9.81
CA GLU A 409 3.48 22.18 9.21
C GLU A 409 1.98 22.07 9.45
N LEU A 410 1.44 22.97 10.26
CA LEU A 410 0.01 23.13 10.52
C LEU A 410 -0.37 24.48 9.93
N GLN A 411 -1.36 24.58 9.09
CA GLN A 411 -1.84 25.80 8.43
C GLN A 411 -1.02 27.09 8.59
N LYS A 412 -0.87 27.61 9.83
CA LYS A 412 -0.17 28.86 10.16
C LYS A 412 1.07 28.67 11.06
N ILE A 413 1.30 27.46 11.53
CA ILE A 413 2.38 27.16 12.50
C ILE A 413 3.30 26.13 11.88
N ARG A 414 4.59 26.41 11.92
CA ARG A 414 5.64 25.50 11.50
C ARG A 414 6.70 25.41 12.60
N PHE A 415 7.13 24.21 12.91
CA PHE A 415 8.20 23.95 13.86
C PHE A 415 8.90 22.64 13.56
N SER A 416 10.11 22.47 14.07
CA SER A 416 10.97 21.31 13.83
C SER A 416 11.66 20.84 15.13
N GLY A 417 12.45 19.78 15.02
CA GLY A 417 13.21 19.20 16.14
C GLY A 417 12.34 18.41 17.12
N PHE A 418 12.75 18.38 18.38
CA PHE A 418 12.12 17.59 19.44
C PHE A 418 10.61 17.88 19.63
N PRO A 419 10.15 19.15 19.71
CA PRO A 419 8.71 19.42 19.84
C PRO A 419 7.88 18.86 18.67
N ALA A 420 8.40 18.96 17.45
CA ALA A 420 7.76 18.38 16.27
C ALA A 420 7.71 16.86 16.34
N TRP A 421 8.77 16.23 16.81
CA TRP A 421 8.85 14.79 16.99
C TRP A 421 7.86 14.29 18.06
N ALA A 422 7.74 14.98 19.21
CA ALA A 422 6.77 14.66 20.25
C ALA A 422 5.32 14.76 19.75
N VAL A 423 4.99 15.80 18.97
CA VAL A 423 3.68 15.96 18.33
C VAL A 423 3.43 14.85 17.30
N TRP A 424 4.44 14.51 16.50
CA TRP A 424 4.35 13.41 15.54
C TRP A 424 4.04 12.08 16.23
N LEU A 425 4.76 11.74 17.32
CA LEU A 425 4.52 10.53 18.11
C LEU A 425 3.08 10.50 18.67
N PHE A 426 2.64 11.59 19.27
CA PHE A 426 1.32 11.69 19.87
C PHE A 426 0.20 11.50 18.82
N ILE A 427 0.28 12.20 17.70
CA ILE A 427 -0.75 12.13 16.64
C ILE A 427 -0.78 10.73 16.02
N HIS A 428 0.36 10.11 15.74
CA HIS A 428 0.43 8.76 15.18
C HIS A 428 -0.11 7.74 16.18
N LEU A 429 0.28 7.80 17.45
CA LEU A 429 -0.21 6.93 18.50
C LEU A 429 -1.74 7.02 18.64
N MET A 430 -2.29 8.24 18.67
CA MET A 430 -3.73 8.44 18.80
C MET A 430 -4.52 8.01 17.55
N SER A 431 -3.89 7.95 16.40
CA SER A 431 -4.48 7.52 15.13
C SER A 431 -4.56 6.00 14.98
N ILE A 432 -3.86 5.24 15.81
CA ILE A 432 -3.85 3.77 15.80
C ILE A 432 -5.19 3.20 16.29
N VAL A 433 -5.65 2.15 15.64
CA VAL A 433 -6.90 1.47 15.98
C VAL A 433 -6.72 0.58 17.23
N GLY A 434 -7.57 0.77 18.23
CA GLY A 434 -7.61 -0.07 19.43
C GLY A 434 -6.69 0.41 20.56
N VAL A 435 -7.22 0.43 21.79
CA VAL A 435 -6.48 0.90 22.98
C VAL A 435 -5.30 0.00 23.30
N LYS A 436 -5.48 -1.33 23.18
CA LYS A 436 -4.42 -2.30 23.45
C LYS A 436 -3.19 -2.03 22.56
N ASN A 437 -3.39 -1.83 21.27
CA ASN A 437 -2.29 -1.64 20.31
C ASN A 437 -1.59 -0.28 20.54
N ARG A 438 -2.32 0.77 20.90
CA ARG A 438 -1.73 2.04 21.33
C ARG A 438 -0.79 1.86 22.52
N LEU A 439 -1.22 1.10 23.52
CA LEU A 439 -0.42 0.85 24.71
C LEU A 439 0.85 0.07 24.37
N PHE A 440 0.75 -0.97 23.55
CA PHE A 440 1.93 -1.74 23.12
C PHE A 440 2.92 -0.88 22.35
N ILE A 441 2.46 -0.13 21.34
CA ILE A 441 3.35 0.77 20.57
C ILE A 441 3.95 1.84 21.48
N PHE A 442 3.19 2.38 22.41
CA PHE A 442 3.73 3.34 23.37
C PHE A 442 4.85 2.73 24.23
N ILE A 443 4.64 1.51 24.74
CA ILE A 443 5.65 0.80 25.54
C ILE A 443 6.89 0.49 24.67
N ASP A 444 6.71 -0.02 23.44
CA ASP A 444 7.80 -0.32 22.51
C ASP A 444 8.60 0.95 22.18
N TRP A 445 7.93 2.07 21.93
CA TRP A 445 8.59 3.34 21.67
C TRP A 445 9.34 3.87 22.91
N MET A 446 8.75 3.77 24.10
CA MET A 446 9.40 4.15 25.36
C MET A 446 10.62 3.28 25.63
N TRP A 447 10.49 1.97 25.49
CA TRP A 447 11.61 1.03 25.66
C TRP A 447 12.73 1.35 24.66
N SER A 448 12.41 1.39 23.37
CA SER A 448 13.37 1.73 22.34
C SER A 448 14.02 3.10 22.56
N TYR A 449 13.29 4.07 23.10
CA TYR A 449 13.83 5.42 23.38
C TYR A 449 14.94 5.40 24.43
N PHE A 450 14.82 4.61 25.47
CA PHE A 450 15.81 4.55 26.54
C PHE A 450 16.94 3.55 26.28
N THR A 451 16.64 2.42 25.65
CA THR A 451 17.61 1.34 25.48
C THR A 451 18.36 1.36 24.16
N TYR A 452 17.84 2.05 23.14
CA TYR A 452 18.30 1.96 21.75
C TYR A 452 18.26 0.52 21.17
N ASP A 453 17.54 -0.39 21.83
CA ASP A 453 17.46 -1.81 21.47
C ASP A 453 16.02 -2.21 21.05
N PRO A 454 15.66 -2.06 19.77
CA PRO A 454 14.44 -2.65 19.24
C PRO A 454 14.64 -4.17 19.09
N SER A 455 13.86 -4.96 19.83
CA SER A 455 14.03 -6.41 19.98
C SER A 455 13.63 -7.26 18.74
N LEU A 456 13.36 -6.66 17.59
CA LEU A 456 12.65 -7.33 16.47
C LEU A 456 13.55 -7.70 15.29
N ARG A 457 14.82 -8.01 15.53
CA ARG A 457 15.81 -8.35 14.50
C ARG A 457 15.79 -9.85 14.17
N LEU A 458 14.64 -10.31 13.71
CA LEU A 458 14.42 -11.70 13.30
C LEU A 458 14.32 -11.81 11.78
N ILE A 459 15.09 -12.70 11.18
CA ILE A 459 14.95 -13.09 9.78
C ILE A 459 13.89 -14.19 9.70
N ILE A 460 12.69 -13.83 9.26
CA ILE A 460 11.56 -14.76 9.14
C ILE A 460 11.28 -14.98 7.66
N LYS A 461 11.67 -16.15 7.13
CA LYS A 461 11.43 -16.50 5.74
C LYS A 461 10.13 -17.30 5.61
N PRO A 462 9.27 -16.97 4.62
CA PRO A 462 8.17 -17.86 4.28
C PRO A 462 8.75 -19.20 3.82
N GLN A 463 8.10 -20.30 4.19
CA GLN A 463 8.47 -21.60 3.62
C GLN A 463 8.18 -21.59 2.12
N PRO A 464 9.10 -22.09 1.28
CA PRO A 464 8.84 -22.25 -0.14
C PRO A 464 7.61 -23.14 -0.35
N SER A 465 6.80 -22.83 -1.34
CA SER A 465 5.69 -23.69 -1.72
C SER A 465 6.22 -25.08 -2.13
N LYS A 466 5.38 -26.13 -2.01
CA LYS A 466 5.79 -27.49 -2.44
C LYS A 466 6.22 -27.50 -3.91
N GLU A 467 5.58 -26.70 -4.77
CA GLU A 467 5.93 -26.56 -6.18
C GLU A 467 7.31 -25.93 -6.39
N GLU A 468 7.69 -24.94 -5.58
CA GLU A 468 9.05 -24.34 -5.63
C GLU A 468 10.12 -25.31 -5.11
N THR A 469 9.75 -26.18 -4.19
CA THR A 469 10.66 -27.19 -3.64
C THR A 469 10.89 -28.33 -4.65
N GLU A 470 9.85 -28.75 -5.36
CA GLU A 470 9.93 -29.78 -6.42
C GLU A 470 10.72 -29.30 -7.63
N ASN A 471 10.55 -28.03 -8.07
CA ASN A 471 11.33 -27.44 -9.16
C ASN A 471 12.82 -27.34 -8.82
N LYS A 472 13.18 -27.00 -7.57
CA LYS A 472 14.58 -26.96 -7.12
C LYS A 472 15.23 -28.34 -6.97
N SER A 473 14.45 -29.40 -6.82
CA SER A 473 14.95 -30.78 -6.76
C SER A 473 15.22 -31.37 -8.16
N ASN A 474 14.54 -30.85 -9.18
CA ASN A 474 14.70 -31.27 -10.58
C ASN A 474 15.84 -30.54 -11.33
N ASP A 475 16.33 -29.43 -10.78
CA ASP A 475 17.47 -28.65 -11.32
C ASP A 475 18.84 -29.05 -10.69
N LYS A 476 18.87 -30.09 -9.90
CA LYS A 476 20.11 -30.72 -9.36
C LYS A 476 20.33 -32.09 -9.96
#